data_459c32f8d44f8e796a9391584f6afe95
#
_entry.id   459c32f8d44f8e796a9391584f6afe95
#
_cell.length_a   1.000
_cell.length_b   1.000
_cell.length_c   1.000
_cell.angle_alpha   90.00
_cell.angle_beta   90.00
_cell.angle_gamma   90.00
#
_symmetry.space_group_name_H-M   'P 1'
#
loop_
_entity.id
_entity.type
_entity.pdbx_description
1 polymer ?
#
loop_
_entity_poly.entity_id
_entity_poly.type
_entity_poly.pdbx_seq_one_letter_code
_entity_poly.pdbx_strand_id
1 'polypeptide(L)'
;MKVAIVGASGAVGQEFLKVLDERNFPIDELLLFGSSRSAGREYTFQGKQITVKELKHNDDFKGVDIAFTSAGAGISKEFAETITRYGAIMIDNSSAFRMDEDVPLVVPEVNGDDAFVRPRGIIANPNCTTIQMVVALNAIESLSHIKRVLVATYQAASGAGASAMAELRKQYEQIVAGETPTVEKFFFQLAYNLIPQVDVFTDNLYTKEEMKMFHETRKIMHSDIAVSATCVRVPVMRAHSEAIWIETERPVSVSEAREAFAHAKGVVLEDDPENRVYPMPLNKAGNDPVYVGRVRSDISNPNGLSFWTVSDQIKKGAALNAVQIAEYLLEHSK
;
A
#
# COMPACT_ATOMS: atom_id res chain seq x y z
N MET A 1 -18.71 3.00 16.71
CA MET A 1 -18.60 1.81 15.82
C MET A 1 -17.84 0.70 16.50
N LYS A 2 -18.18 -0.55 16.19
CA LYS A 2 -17.40 -1.72 16.59
C LYS A 2 -16.46 -2.13 15.46
N VAL A 3 -15.17 -2.09 15.70
CA VAL A 3 -14.12 -2.33 14.71
C VAL A 3 -13.31 -3.57 15.08
N ALA A 4 -12.91 -4.36 14.09
CA ALA A 4 -12.03 -5.49 14.27
C ALA A 4 -10.74 -5.33 13.45
N ILE A 5 -9.61 -5.79 14.00
CA ILE A 5 -8.35 -5.91 13.26
C ILE A 5 -7.93 -7.39 13.29
N VAL A 6 -7.85 -8.01 12.11
CA VAL A 6 -7.36 -9.37 11.92
C VAL A 6 -5.91 -9.33 11.45
N GLY A 7 -5.02 -10.00 12.18
CA GLY A 7 -3.58 -9.89 11.98
C GLY A 7 -2.96 -8.77 12.82
N ALA A 8 -3.56 -8.44 13.96
CA ALA A 8 -3.19 -7.30 14.81
C ALA A 8 -1.72 -7.27 15.24
N SER A 9 -1.06 -8.42 15.39
CA SER A 9 0.34 -8.53 15.81
C SER A 9 1.37 -8.33 14.67
N GLY A 10 0.92 -8.21 13.42
CA GLY A 10 1.77 -7.95 12.26
C GLY A 10 2.16 -6.48 12.13
N ALA A 11 3.14 -6.16 11.26
CA ALA A 11 3.59 -4.78 11.05
C ALA A 11 2.44 -3.85 10.64
N VAL A 12 1.60 -4.27 9.69
CA VAL A 12 0.43 -3.50 9.25
C VAL A 12 -0.66 -3.48 10.32
N GLY A 13 -0.86 -4.58 11.07
CA GLY A 13 -1.81 -4.62 12.19
C GLY A 13 -1.48 -3.59 13.28
N GLN A 14 -0.20 -3.44 13.60
CA GLN A 14 0.27 -2.41 14.53
C GLN A 14 0.15 -0.99 13.95
N GLU A 15 0.33 -0.84 12.66
CA GLU A 15 0.12 0.45 12.00
C GLU A 15 -1.36 0.85 11.97
N PHE A 16 -2.30 -0.11 11.83
CA PHE A 16 -3.73 0.17 11.98
C PHE A 16 -4.04 0.83 13.32
N LEU A 17 -3.50 0.31 14.43
CA LEU A 17 -3.72 0.90 15.76
C LEU A 17 -3.28 2.37 15.80
N LYS A 18 -2.11 2.68 15.23
CA LYS A 18 -1.60 4.05 15.19
C LYS A 18 -2.43 4.95 14.31
N VAL A 19 -2.73 4.52 13.08
CA VAL A 19 -3.49 5.31 12.12
C VAL A 19 -4.91 5.60 12.61
N LEU A 20 -5.59 4.60 13.18
CA LEU A 20 -6.92 4.77 13.76
C LEU A 20 -6.93 5.78 14.91
N ASP A 21 -5.88 5.78 15.75
CA ASP A 21 -5.73 6.72 16.86
C ASP A 21 -5.38 8.13 16.34
N GLU A 22 -4.36 8.27 15.46
CA GLU A 22 -3.93 9.53 14.85
C GLU A 22 -5.08 10.25 14.11
N ARG A 23 -5.98 9.50 13.51
CA ARG A 23 -7.12 10.01 12.73
C ARG A 23 -8.39 10.18 13.56
N ASN A 24 -8.36 9.86 14.85
CA ASN A 24 -9.53 9.88 15.72
C ASN A 24 -10.72 9.11 15.10
N PHE A 25 -10.45 7.94 14.53
CA PHE A 25 -11.49 7.12 13.90
C PHE A 25 -12.57 6.76 14.94
N PRO A 26 -13.88 6.82 14.62
CA PRO A 26 -14.97 6.71 15.61
C PRO A 26 -15.16 5.26 16.09
N ILE A 27 -14.37 4.83 17.07
CA ILE A 27 -14.39 3.48 17.64
C ILE A 27 -14.97 3.50 19.06
N ASP A 28 -16.06 2.76 19.27
CA ASP A 28 -16.63 2.49 20.59
C ASP A 28 -16.07 1.21 21.20
N GLU A 29 -15.86 0.18 20.35
CA GLU A 29 -15.30 -1.11 20.70
C GLU A 29 -14.28 -1.57 19.66
N LEU A 30 -13.07 -1.93 20.09
CA LEU A 30 -12.03 -2.49 19.23
C LEU A 30 -11.76 -3.94 19.61
N LEU A 31 -11.79 -4.82 18.61
CA LEU A 31 -11.44 -6.23 18.73
C LEU A 31 -10.14 -6.51 17.97
N LEU A 32 -9.24 -7.26 18.59
CA LEU A 32 -7.98 -7.67 17.98
C LEU A 32 -7.96 -9.19 17.80
N PHE A 33 -7.65 -9.64 16.57
CA PHE A 33 -7.56 -11.05 16.24
C PHE A 33 -6.18 -11.41 15.67
N GLY A 34 -5.74 -12.62 15.96
CA GLY A 34 -4.49 -13.16 15.46
C GLY A 34 -4.46 -14.69 15.49
N SER A 35 -3.31 -15.28 15.15
CA SER A 35 -3.11 -16.71 15.27
C SER A 35 -3.03 -17.15 16.73
N SER A 36 -3.10 -18.48 17.00
CA SER A 36 -2.89 -19.05 18.33
C SER A 36 -1.57 -18.60 18.99
N ARG A 37 -0.51 -18.34 18.18
CA ARG A 37 0.79 -17.85 18.68
C ARG A 37 0.76 -16.43 19.20
N SER A 38 -0.19 -15.62 18.75
CA SER A 38 -0.34 -14.21 19.14
C SER A 38 -1.52 -13.97 20.09
N ALA A 39 -2.40 -14.95 20.24
CA ALA A 39 -3.50 -14.88 21.20
C ALA A 39 -2.98 -14.68 22.63
N GLY A 40 -3.65 -13.84 23.38
CA GLY A 40 -3.25 -13.43 24.73
C GLY A 40 -2.26 -12.27 24.81
N ARG A 41 -1.67 -11.83 23.68
CA ARG A 41 -0.88 -10.59 23.66
C ARG A 41 -1.79 -9.39 23.87
N GLU A 42 -1.24 -8.36 24.48
CA GLU A 42 -1.97 -7.13 24.77
C GLU A 42 -1.34 -5.96 24.02
N TYR A 43 -2.18 -5.09 23.50
CA TYR A 43 -1.79 -3.84 22.85
C TYR A 43 -2.59 -2.68 23.42
N THR A 44 -1.94 -1.53 23.56
CA THR A 44 -2.59 -0.31 24.04
C THR A 44 -3.23 0.44 22.89
N PHE A 45 -4.51 0.78 23.02
CA PHE A 45 -5.23 1.68 22.11
C PHE A 45 -6.03 2.68 22.95
N GLN A 46 -5.82 3.98 22.73
CA GLN A 46 -6.47 5.07 23.49
C GLN A 46 -6.43 4.86 25.02
N GLY A 47 -5.26 4.44 25.52
CA GLY A 47 -5.02 4.20 26.95
C GLY A 47 -5.65 2.92 27.53
N LYS A 48 -6.32 2.11 26.72
CA LYS A 48 -6.91 0.84 27.15
C LYS A 48 -6.05 -0.33 26.63
N GLN A 49 -5.87 -1.35 27.47
CA GLN A 49 -5.25 -2.61 27.05
C GLN A 49 -6.30 -3.48 26.35
N ILE A 50 -5.97 -3.96 25.16
CA ILE A 50 -6.83 -4.82 24.37
C ILE A 50 -6.09 -6.13 24.09
N THR A 51 -6.69 -7.22 24.51
CA THR A 51 -6.12 -8.57 24.34
C THR A 51 -6.44 -9.11 22.95
N VAL A 52 -5.44 -9.66 22.30
CA VAL A 52 -5.60 -10.36 21.01
C VAL A 52 -6.31 -11.68 21.24
N LYS A 53 -7.44 -11.88 20.58
CA LYS A 53 -8.17 -13.15 20.52
C LYS A 53 -7.61 -14.05 19.40
N GLU A 54 -7.71 -15.35 19.59
CA GLU A 54 -7.46 -16.29 18.51
C GLU A 54 -8.57 -16.19 17.46
N LEU A 55 -8.21 -16.04 16.19
CA LEU A 55 -9.17 -16.04 15.07
C LEU A 55 -9.75 -17.43 14.88
N LYS A 56 -11.07 -17.58 14.99
CA LYS A 56 -11.81 -18.84 14.89
C LYS A 56 -13.13 -18.66 14.12
N HIS A 57 -13.65 -19.76 13.59
CA HIS A 57 -15.00 -19.81 13.02
C HIS A 57 -16.03 -19.84 14.15
N ASN A 58 -16.41 -18.66 14.63
CA ASN A 58 -17.36 -18.45 15.72
C ASN A 58 -18.16 -17.15 15.52
N ASP A 59 -18.85 -16.66 16.54
CA ASP A 59 -19.71 -15.49 16.45
C ASP A 59 -19.05 -14.18 16.93
N ASP A 60 -17.73 -14.14 17.03
CA ASP A 60 -17.00 -12.95 17.51
C ASP A 60 -17.20 -11.71 16.63
N PHE A 61 -17.52 -11.90 15.35
CA PHE A 61 -17.81 -10.79 14.41
C PHE A 61 -19.25 -10.29 14.45
N LYS A 62 -20.10 -10.82 15.34
CA LYS A 62 -21.46 -10.33 15.50
C LYS A 62 -21.46 -8.88 16.01
N GLY A 63 -22.12 -8.01 15.24
CA GLY A 63 -22.19 -6.57 15.53
C GLY A 63 -20.91 -5.79 15.21
N VAL A 64 -19.92 -6.39 14.56
CA VAL A 64 -18.78 -5.68 13.99
C VAL A 64 -19.26 -4.90 12.76
N ASP A 65 -18.93 -3.61 12.70
CA ASP A 65 -19.24 -2.74 11.57
C ASP A 65 -18.18 -2.86 10.47
N ILE A 66 -16.91 -2.76 10.86
CA ILE A 66 -15.75 -2.81 9.93
C ILE A 66 -14.68 -3.76 10.47
N ALA A 67 -14.16 -4.61 9.61
CA ALA A 67 -13.04 -5.49 9.89
C ALA A 67 -11.86 -5.22 8.94
N PHE A 68 -10.76 -4.69 9.46
CA PHE A 68 -9.51 -4.56 8.73
C PHE A 68 -8.74 -5.86 8.80
N THR A 69 -8.38 -6.44 7.64
CA THR A 69 -7.67 -7.73 7.60
C THR A 69 -6.29 -7.59 6.99
N SER A 70 -5.28 -8.10 7.68
CA SER A 70 -3.89 -8.13 7.24
C SER A 70 -3.17 -9.37 7.79
N ALA A 71 -3.71 -10.56 7.47
CA ALA A 71 -3.20 -11.84 7.93
C ALA A 71 -2.70 -12.76 6.79
N GLY A 72 -2.66 -12.23 5.56
CA GLY A 72 -2.27 -12.94 4.36
C GLY A 72 -3.45 -13.58 3.61
N ALA A 73 -3.24 -13.85 2.31
CA ALA A 73 -4.32 -14.24 1.39
C ALA A 73 -5.04 -15.55 1.79
N GLY A 74 -4.31 -16.53 2.33
CA GLY A 74 -4.91 -17.78 2.79
C GLY A 74 -5.92 -17.55 3.92
N ILE A 75 -5.52 -16.80 4.94
CA ILE A 75 -6.40 -16.47 6.08
C ILE A 75 -7.58 -15.60 5.63
N SER A 76 -7.34 -14.61 4.76
CA SER A 76 -8.43 -13.78 4.23
C SER A 76 -9.48 -14.62 3.51
N LYS A 77 -9.07 -15.58 2.66
CA LYS A 77 -10.00 -16.49 1.96
C LYS A 77 -10.74 -17.40 2.93
N GLU A 78 -10.04 -17.99 3.89
CA GLU A 78 -10.60 -18.92 4.88
C GLU A 78 -11.67 -18.24 5.76
N PHE A 79 -11.41 -17.02 6.22
CA PHE A 79 -12.26 -16.34 7.20
C PHE A 79 -13.21 -15.29 6.63
N ALA A 80 -13.19 -15.02 5.33
CA ALA A 80 -14.02 -13.97 4.72
C ALA A 80 -15.50 -14.13 5.06
N GLU A 81 -16.08 -15.33 4.89
CA GLU A 81 -17.48 -15.60 5.23
C GLU A 81 -17.74 -15.45 6.74
N THR A 82 -16.82 -15.91 7.59
CA THR A 82 -16.94 -15.75 9.04
C THR A 82 -16.98 -14.28 9.45
N ILE A 83 -16.20 -13.43 8.77
CA ILE A 83 -16.14 -11.99 9.05
C ILE A 83 -17.41 -11.29 8.55
N THR A 84 -17.85 -11.59 7.32
CA THR A 84 -18.90 -10.82 6.64
C THR A 84 -20.31 -11.31 6.93
N ARG A 85 -20.51 -12.52 7.42
CA ARG A 85 -21.84 -13.16 7.56
C ARG A 85 -22.83 -12.39 8.46
N TYR A 86 -22.36 -11.52 9.34
CA TYR A 86 -23.18 -10.68 10.20
C TYR A 86 -23.27 -9.24 9.73
N GLY A 87 -22.84 -8.95 8.50
CA GLY A 87 -22.93 -7.63 7.89
C GLY A 87 -21.70 -6.74 8.08
N ALA A 88 -20.62 -7.23 8.69
CA ALA A 88 -19.36 -6.49 8.78
C ALA A 88 -18.79 -6.24 7.38
N ILE A 89 -18.29 -5.03 7.15
CA ILE A 89 -17.52 -4.71 5.94
C ILE A 89 -16.07 -5.14 6.18
N MET A 90 -15.60 -6.10 5.39
CA MET A 90 -14.22 -6.55 5.40
C MET A 90 -13.38 -5.70 4.45
N ILE A 91 -12.39 -4.96 4.97
CA ILE A 91 -11.40 -4.25 4.16
C ILE A 91 -10.10 -5.06 4.20
N ASP A 92 -9.81 -5.75 3.09
CA ASP A 92 -8.75 -6.75 3.03
C ASP A 92 -7.46 -6.21 2.40
N ASN A 93 -6.39 -6.24 3.16
CA ASN A 93 -5.05 -5.79 2.76
C ASN A 93 -4.25 -6.85 1.99
N SER A 94 -4.75 -8.08 1.93
CA SER A 94 -4.10 -9.17 1.22
C SER A 94 -4.38 -9.12 -0.29
N SER A 95 -3.72 -9.99 -1.04
CA SER A 95 -3.99 -10.16 -2.48
C SER A 95 -5.14 -11.11 -2.78
N ALA A 96 -5.89 -11.58 -1.77
CA ALA A 96 -6.87 -12.66 -1.89
C ALA A 96 -7.98 -12.38 -2.90
N PHE A 97 -8.49 -11.15 -2.91
CA PHE A 97 -9.72 -10.77 -3.62
C PHE A 97 -9.53 -9.62 -4.62
N ARG A 98 -8.31 -9.10 -4.76
CA ARG A 98 -8.06 -7.87 -5.55
C ARG A 98 -8.53 -7.95 -7.00
N MET A 99 -8.44 -9.14 -7.61
CA MET A 99 -8.83 -9.34 -9.01
C MET A 99 -10.19 -10.02 -9.18
N ASP A 100 -10.91 -10.31 -8.09
CA ASP A 100 -12.28 -10.83 -8.17
C ASP A 100 -13.22 -9.73 -8.74
N GLU A 101 -14.05 -10.06 -9.70
CA GLU A 101 -14.93 -9.09 -10.39
C GLU A 101 -15.98 -8.48 -9.46
N ASP A 102 -16.43 -9.25 -8.47
CA ASP A 102 -17.43 -8.89 -7.47
C ASP A 102 -16.86 -8.28 -6.19
N VAL A 103 -15.55 -7.93 -6.19
CA VAL A 103 -14.88 -7.24 -5.09
C VAL A 103 -14.22 -5.96 -5.61
N PRO A 104 -14.62 -4.77 -5.13
CA PRO A 104 -13.97 -3.51 -5.51
C PRO A 104 -12.55 -3.44 -4.97
N LEU A 105 -11.65 -2.87 -5.79
CA LEU A 105 -10.26 -2.58 -5.46
C LEU A 105 -10.09 -1.07 -5.36
N VAL A 106 -9.88 -0.53 -4.14
CA VAL A 106 -10.15 0.88 -3.89
C VAL A 106 -8.95 1.66 -3.42
N VAL A 107 -8.73 2.82 -4.06
CA VAL A 107 -7.90 3.92 -3.59
C VAL A 107 -8.78 5.16 -3.50
N PRO A 108 -9.11 5.68 -2.31
CA PRO A 108 -10.13 6.72 -2.15
C PRO A 108 -9.92 7.99 -2.98
N GLU A 109 -8.65 8.35 -3.23
CA GLU A 109 -8.31 9.52 -4.07
C GLU A 109 -8.57 9.30 -5.56
N VAL A 110 -8.79 8.05 -6.00
CA VAL A 110 -8.92 7.67 -7.42
C VAL A 110 -10.34 7.19 -7.74
N ASN A 111 -10.80 6.18 -7.02
CA ASN A 111 -12.06 5.48 -7.29
C ASN A 111 -12.86 5.18 -5.99
N GLY A 112 -12.92 6.13 -5.06
CA GLY A 112 -13.59 5.94 -3.76
C GLY A 112 -15.02 5.42 -3.85
N ASP A 113 -15.78 5.84 -4.86
CA ASP A 113 -17.17 5.45 -5.07
C ASP A 113 -17.36 3.95 -5.33
N ASP A 114 -16.35 3.25 -5.86
CA ASP A 114 -16.38 1.80 -6.05
C ASP A 114 -16.60 1.05 -4.73
N ALA A 115 -16.20 1.62 -3.60
CA ALA A 115 -16.40 1.02 -2.27
C ALA A 115 -17.86 0.76 -1.91
N PHE A 116 -18.81 1.44 -2.56
CA PHE A 116 -20.24 1.24 -2.34
C PHE A 116 -20.79 0.01 -3.05
N VAL A 117 -20.11 -0.49 -4.09
CA VAL A 117 -20.50 -1.69 -4.84
C VAL A 117 -19.71 -2.90 -4.34
N ARG A 118 -20.12 -3.50 -3.24
CA ARG A 118 -19.46 -4.62 -2.56
C ARG A 118 -20.41 -5.77 -2.24
N PRO A 119 -20.91 -6.51 -3.23
CA PRO A 119 -21.93 -7.54 -3.02
C PRO A 119 -21.53 -8.64 -2.03
N ARG A 120 -20.24 -8.88 -1.84
CA ARG A 120 -19.72 -9.84 -0.87
C ARG A 120 -19.42 -9.25 0.51
N GLY A 121 -19.67 -7.94 0.72
CA GLY A 121 -19.25 -7.25 1.95
C GLY A 121 -17.73 -7.08 2.08
N ILE A 122 -16.98 -7.31 0.99
CA ILE A 122 -15.51 -7.24 0.95
C ILE A 122 -15.08 -6.08 0.07
N ILE A 123 -14.09 -5.33 0.51
CA ILE A 123 -13.36 -4.32 -0.26
C ILE A 123 -11.89 -4.71 -0.23
N ALA A 124 -11.25 -4.79 -1.37
CA ALA A 124 -9.83 -5.08 -1.46
C ALA A 124 -9.01 -3.78 -1.40
N ASN A 125 -7.99 -3.81 -0.56
CA ASN A 125 -6.96 -2.76 -0.48
C ASN A 125 -5.81 -3.14 -1.43
N PRO A 126 -5.38 -2.25 -2.35
CA PRO A 126 -4.42 -2.60 -3.38
C PRO A 126 -3.00 -2.89 -2.87
N ASN A 127 -2.15 -3.29 -3.78
CA ASN A 127 -0.73 -3.44 -3.55
C ASN A 127 -0.08 -2.08 -3.23
N CYS A 128 0.91 -2.07 -2.34
CA CYS A 128 1.52 -0.85 -1.83
C CYS A 128 2.19 0.01 -2.90
N THR A 129 2.86 -0.60 -3.89
CA THR A 129 3.43 0.14 -5.02
C THR A 129 2.34 0.65 -5.96
N THR A 130 1.30 -0.15 -6.19
CA THR A 130 0.16 0.31 -7.00
C THR A 130 -0.53 1.53 -6.40
N ILE A 131 -0.78 1.55 -5.08
CA ILE A 131 -1.47 2.67 -4.42
C ILE A 131 -0.73 3.99 -4.67
N GLN A 132 0.57 4.06 -4.37
CA GLN A 132 1.31 5.31 -4.53
C GLN A 132 1.39 5.75 -6.00
N MET A 133 1.53 4.80 -6.92
CA MET A 133 1.58 5.09 -8.33
C MET A 133 0.25 5.67 -8.84
N VAL A 134 -0.88 5.01 -8.58
CA VAL A 134 -2.19 5.46 -9.10
C VAL A 134 -2.64 6.79 -8.50
N VAL A 135 -2.29 7.10 -7.25
CA VAL A 135 -2.54 8.42 -6.65
C VAL A 135 -1.83 9.52 -7.43
N ALA A 136 -0.56 9.30 -7.81
CA ALA A 136 0.17 10.25 -8.64
C ALA A 136 -0.36 10.29 -10.08
N LEU A 137 -0.65 9.14 -10.69
CA LEU A 137 -1.17 9.06 -12.05
C LEU A 137 -2.52 9.81 -12.18
N ASN A 138 -3.39 9.70 -11.19
CA ASN A 138 -4.72 10.33 -11.21
C ASN A 138 -4.66 11.85 -11.37
N ALA A 139 -3.64 12.50 -10.82
CA ALA A 139 -3.42 13.94 -11.01
C ALA A 139 -3.21 14.29 -12.49
N ILE A 140 -2.45 13.47 -13.22
CA ILE A 140 -2.16 13.69 -14.64
C ILE A 140 -3.30 13.22 -15.54
N GLU A 141 -3.97 12.12 -15.18
CA GLU A 141 -5.13 11.60 -15.91
C GLU A 141 -6.23 12.65 -16.08
N SER A 142 -6.40 13.53 -15.09
CA SER A 142 -7.34 14.66 -15.16
C SER A 142 -7.00 15.70 -16.23
N LEU A 143 -5.74 15.76 -16.67
CA LEU A 143 -5.26 16.68 -17.72
C LEU A 143 -5.30 16.05 -19.10
N SER A 144 -4.84 14.81 -19.21
CA SER A 144 -4.77 14.04 -20.45
C SER A 144 -4.70 12.57 -20.14
N HIS A 145 -5.47 11.75 -20.88
CA HIS A 145 -5.46 10.30 -20.72
C HIS A 145 -4.05 9.71 -20.84
N ILE A 146 -3.69 8.88 -19.85
CA ILE A 146 -2.40 8.19 -19.81
C ILE A 146 -2.53 6.89 -20.59
N LYS A 147 -1.78 6.78 -21.68
CA LYS A 147 -1.77 5.59 -22.56
C LYS A 147 -0.83 4.53 -22.07
N ARG A 148 0.31 4.94 -21.48
CA ARG A 148 1.38 4.03 -21.09
C ARG A 148 2.10 4.52 -19.85
N VAL A 149 2.49 3.56 -19.00
CA VAL A 149 3.33 3.75 -17.82
C VAL A 149 4.50 2.77 -17.88
N LEU A 150 5.70 3.29 -17.73
CA LEU A 150 6.90 2.50 -17.42
C LEU A 150 7.32 2.89 -16.01
N VAL A 151 7.55 1.90 -15.15
CA VAL A 151 7.91 2.16 -13.77
C VAL A 151 9.02 1.25 -13.28
N ALA A 152 10.01 1.82 -12.61
CA ALA A 152 10.98 1.09 -11.80
C ALA A 152 10.74 1.42 -10.34
N THR A 153 10.49 0.39 -9.51
CA THR A 153 10.29 0.57 -8.08
C THR A 153 11.57 0.32 -7.30
N TYR A 154 11.72 1.03 -6.19
CA TYR A 154 12.80 0.90 -5.21
C TYR A 154 12.14 0.59 -3.86
N GLN A 155 11.94 -0.72 -3.60
CA GLN A 155 11.08 -1.17 -2.51
C GLN A 155 11.87 -1.48 -1.24
N ALA A 156 11.51 -0.81 -0.17
CA ALA A 156 12.11 -0.97 1.16
C ALA A 156 11.88 -2.38 1.74
N ALA A 157 12.77 -2.80 2.64
CA ALA A 157 12.70 -4.09 3.33
C ALA A 157 11.39 -4.32 4.08
N SER A 158 10.80 -3.26 4.63
CA SER A 158 9.54 -3.29 5.39
C SER A 158 8.34 -3.82 4.59
N GLY A 159 8.36 -3.74 3.25
CA GLY A 159 7.36 -4.37 2.38
C GLY A 159 7.30 -5.90 2.49
N ALA A 160 8.39 -6.54 2.95
CA ALA A 160 8.45 -7.97 3.27
C ALA A 160 8.20 -8.27 4.77
N GLY A 161 7.79 -7.27 5.54
CA GLY A 161 7.39 -7.39 6.95
C GLY A 161 8.50 -7.13 7.97
N ALA A 162 8.14 -7.24 9.25
CA ALA A 162 9.04 -6.91 10.36
C ALA A 162 10.32 -7.78 10.39
N SER A 163 10.22 -9.06 10.02
CA SER A 163 11.37 -9.98 9.97
C SER A 163 12.39 -9.55 8.89
N ALA A 164 11.93 -9.02 7.77
CA ALA A 164 12.80 -8.52 6.71
C ALA A 164 13.57 -7.25 7.13
N MET A 165 12.92 -6.35 7.86
CA MET A 165 13.60 -5.20 8.47
C MET A 165 14.65 -5.62 9.49
N ALA A 166 14.32 -6.61 10.33
CA ALA A 166 15.24 -7.15 11.32
C ALA A 166 16.46 -7.80 10.65
N GLU A 167 16.23 -8.57 9.59
CA GLU A 167 17.32 -9.19 8.82
C GLU A 167 18.23 -8.14 8.17
N LEU A 168 17.68 -7.11 7.51
CA LEU A 168 18.49 -6.05 6.93
C LEU A 168 19.37 -5.36 7.99
N ARG A 169 18.81 -5.05 9.16
CA ARG A 169 19.56 -4.47 10.27
C ARG A 169 20.68 -5.41 10.73
N LYS A 170 20.36 -6.68 10.95
CA LYS A 170 21.31 -7.72 11.34
C LYS A 170 22.45 -7.86 10.31
N GLN A 171 22.14 -7.82 9.02
CA GLN A 171 23.16 -7.88 7.97
C GLN A 171 24.15 -6.72 8.07
N TYR A 172 23.71 -5.50 8.33
CA TYR A 172 24.62 -4.36 8.55
C TYR A 172 25.48 -4.54 9.80
N GLU A 173 24.90 -4.98 10.91
CA GLU A 173 25.63 -5.25 12.16
C GLU A 173 26.71 -6.32 11.95
N GLN A 174 26.37 -7.41 11.27
CA GLN A 174 27.32 -8.49 10.95
C GLN A 174 28.46 -8.02 10.05
N ILE A 175 28.15 -7.26 9.01
CA ILE A 175 29.17 -6.72 8.09
C ILE A 175 30.16 -5.82 8.85
N VAL A 176 29.66 -4.93 9.72
CA VAL A 176 30.51 -4.06 10.54
C VAL A 176 31.37 -4.87 11.52
N ALA A 177 30.86 -5.99 12.03
CA ALA A 177 31.60 -6.91 12.89
C ALA A 177 32.59 -7.82 12.14
N GLY A 178 32.63 -7.77 10.79
CA GLY A 178 33.44 -8.67 9.96
C GLY A 178 32.90 -10.09 9.85
N GLU A 179 31.61 -10.26 10.15
CA GLU A 179 30.92 -11.55 10.07
C GLU A 179 30.23 -11.72 8.71
N THR A 180 29.93 -12.97 8.34
CA THR A 180 29.13 -13.27 7.14
C THR A 180 27.67 -12.92 7.39
N PRO A 181 27.04 -12.09 6.51
CA PRO A 181 25.64 -11.72 6.66
C PRO A 181 24.69 -12.91 6.58
N THR A 182 23.72 -12.95 7.47
CA THR A 182 22.63 -13.93 7.46
C THR A 182 21.64 -13.62 6.34
N VAL A 183 21.25 -14.63 5.55
CA VAL A 183 20.25 -14.55 4.48
C VAL A 183 19.18 -15.61 4.74
N GLU A 184 18.01 -15.21 5.22
CA GLU A 184 16.91 -16.10 5.61
C GLU A 184 15.57 -15.68 4.99
N LYS A 185 15.30 -14.37 4.97
CA LYS A 185 14.04 -13.80 4.49
C LYS A 185 14.11 -13.36 3.03
N PHE A 186 15.23 -12.82 2.62
CA PHE A 186 15.49 -12.45 1.24
C PHE A 186 16.17 -13.60 0.48
N PHE A 187 16.12 -13.57 -0.86
CA PHE A 187 16.81 -14.57 -1.69
C PHE A 187 18.33 -14.39 -1.68
N PHE A 188 18.79 -13.17 -1.40
CA PHE A 188 20.20 -12.77 -1.37
C PHE A 188 20.44 -11.76 -0.25
N GLN A 189 21.70 -11.55 0.10
CA GLN A 189 22.07 -10.44 0.95
C GLN A 189 21.51 -9.13 0.37
N LEU A 190 20.79 -8.36 1.21
CA LEU A 190 20.22 -7.08 0.79
C LEU A 190 21.12 -5.89 1.17
N ALA A 191 21.81 -5.95 2.32
CA ALA A 191 22.76 -4.91 2.72
C ALA A 191 23.82 -4.70 1.64
N TYR A 192 24.00 -3.44 1.20
CA TYR A 192 24.88 -3.05 0.08
C TYR A 192 24.54 -3.67 -1.28
N ASN A 193 23.31 -4.08 -1.51
CA ASN A 193 22.89 -4.76 -2.74
C ASN A 193 21.53 -4.26 -3.26
N LEU A 194 21.26 -4.53 -4.52
CA LEU A 194 19.95 -4.38 -5.16
C LEU A 194 19.50 -5.74 -5.66
N ILE A 195 18.28 -6.16 -5.32
CA ILE A 195 17.72 -7.43 -5.77
C ILE A 195 16.60 -7.12 -6.77
N PRO A 196 16.81 -7.36 -8.09
CA PRO A 196 15.81 -7.05 -9.13
C PRO A 196 14.73 -8.14 -9.20
N GLN A 197 14.18 -8.46 -8.03
CA GLN A 197 13.13 -9.44 -7.85
C GLN A 197 12.38 -9.15 -6.56
N VAL A 198 11.09 -8.86 -6.69
CA VAL A 198 10.14 -8.81 -5.57
C VAL A 198 9.02 -9.80 -5.87
N ASP A 199 8.79 -10.76 -4.96
CA ASP A 199 7.90 -11.91 -5.16
C ASP A 199 8.49 -12.92 -6.19
N VAL A 200 7.72 -13.94 -6.59
CA VAL A 200 8.13 -15.01 -7.48
C VAL A 200 7.84 -14.67 -8.95
N PHE A 201 8.61 -15.24 -9.86
CA PHE A 201 8.39 -15.07 -11.29
C PHE A 201 7.14 -15.82 -11.78
N THR A 202 6.52 -15.28 -12.79
CA THR A 202 5.43 -15.89 -13.57
C THR A 202 5.96 -16.38 -14.92
N ASP A 203 5.13 -17.09 -15.70
CA ASP A 203 5.54 -17.69 -16.98
C ASP A 203 6.02 -16.69 -18.03
N ASN A 204 5.58 -15.43 -17.94
CA ASN A 204 6.00 -14.35 -18.83
C ASN A 204 7.27 -13.63 -18.35
N LEU A 205 7.99 -14.17 -17.36
CA LEU A 205 9.22 -13.65 -16.77
C LEU A 205 9.07 -12.35 -15.96
N TYR A 206 7.87 -11.82 -15.82
CA TYR A 206 7.56 -10.80 -14.81
C TYR A 206 7.37 -11.44 -13.44
N THR A 207 7.66 -10.72 -12.38
CA THR A 207 7.31 -11.18 -11.03
C THR A 207 5.82 -10.94 -10.75
N LYS A 208 5.26 -11.68 -9.77
CA LYS A 208 3.88 -11.41 -9.31
C LYS A 208 3.69 -9.98 -8.84
N GLU A 209 4.71 -9.36 -8.24
CA GLU A 209 4.67 -7.96 -7.82
C GLU A 209 4.47 -7.03 -9.02
N GLU A 210 5.21 -7.24 -10.09
CA GLU A 210 5.09 -6.48 -11.35
C GLU A 210 3.73 -6.69 -12.02
N MET A 211 3.22 -7.93 -12.00
CA MET A 211 1.89 -8.24 -12.54
C MET A 211 0.77 -7.60 -11.71
N LYS A 212 0.93 -7.45 -10.39
CA LYS A 212 -0.02 -6.68 -9.57
C LYS A 212 -0.10 -5.23 -10.06
N MET A 213 1.02 -4.57 -10.28
CA MET A 213 1.03 -3.20 -10.80
C MET A 213 0.28 -3.10 -12.14
N PHE A 214 0.47 -4.06 -13.03
CA PHE A 214 -0.23 -4.10 -14.32
C PHE A 214 -1.75 -4.26 -14.17
N HIS A 215 -2.19 -5.27 -13.43
CA HIS A 215 -3.62 -5.60 -13.33
C HIS A 215 -4.38 -4.64 -12.43
N GLU A 216 -3.82 -4.31 -11.26
CA GLU A 216 -4.48 -3.49 -10.27
C GLU A 216 -4.63 -2.04 -10.75
N THR A 217 -3.61 -1.45 -11.43
CA THR A 217 -3.71 -0.11 -12.01
C THR A 217 -4.89 0.01 -12.96
N ARG A 218 -5.05 -0.96 -13.86
CA ARG A 218 -6.14 -0.98 -14.84
C ARG A 218 -7.50 -1.07 -14.17
N LYS A 219 -7.63 -1.92 -13.14
CA LYS A 219 -8.87 -2.07 -12.38
C LYS A 219 -9.23 -0.81 -11.61
N ILE A 220 -8.28 -0.20 -10.90
CA ILE A 220 -8.51 1.00 -10.09
C ILE A 220 -8.83 2.23 -10.95
N MET A 221 -8.11 2.40 -12.06
CA MET A 221 -8.28 3.55 -12.94
C MET A 221 -9.37 3.36 -14.00
N HIS A 222 -10.05 2.20 -14.00
CA HIS A 222 -11.06 1.85 -15.01
C HIS A 222 -10.58 2.08 -16.45
N SER A 223 -9.33 1.72 -16.72
CA SER A 223 -8.65 2.03 -17.97
C SER A 223 -7.83 0.84 -18.48
N ASP A 224 -7.56 0.82 -19.77
CA ASP A 224 -6.70 -0.15 -20.43
C ASP A 224 -5.25 0.31 -20.54
N ILE A 225 -4.82 1.25 -19.71
CA ILE A 225 -3.46 1.77 -19.61
C ILE A 225 -2.43 0.64 -19.73
N ALA A 226 -1.48 0.81 -20.64
CA ALA A 226 -0.36 -0.13 -20.79
C ALA A 226 0.69 0.11 -19.68
N VAL A 227 0.87 -0.85 -18.80
CA VAL A 227 1.81 -0.76 -17.67
C VAL A 227 2.93 -1.78 -17.83
N SER A 228 4.17 -1.38 -17.67
CA SER A 228 5.32 -2.28 -17.53
C SER A 228 6.16 -1.85 -16.33
N ALA A 229 6.40 -2.79 -15.42
CA ALA A 229 7.11 -2.53 -14.18
C ALA A 229 8.38 -3.38 -14.06
N THR A 230 9.39 -2.83 -13.37
CA THR A 230 10.51 -3.59 -12.84
C THR A 230 10.59 -3.31 -11.33
N CYS A 231 10.36 -4.34 -10.51
CA CYS A 231 10.33 -4.19 -9.07
C CYS A 231 11.67 -4.62 -8.45
N VAL A 232 12.31 -3.69 -7.74
CA VAL A 232 13.64 -3.88 -7.15
C VAL A 232 13.56 -3.75 -5.63
N ARG A 233 14.08 -4.74 -4.89
CA ARG A 233 14.29 -4.65 -3.46
C ARG A 233 15.58 -3.90 -3.19
N VAL A 234 15.50 -2.83 -2.37
CA VAL A 234 16.64 -1.97 -2.03
C VAL A 234 16.94 -1.99 -0.53
N PRO A 235 18.18 -1.69 -0.11
CA PRO A 235 18.59 -1.72 1.30
C PRO A 235 18.12 -0.48 2.07
N VAL A 236 16.84 -0.17 1.96
CA VAL A 236 16.12 0.89 2.66
C VAL A 236 15.16 0.25 3.65
N MET A 237 15.07 0.79 4.86
CA MET A 237 14.26 0.19 5.91
C MET A 237 12.76 0.36 5.67
N ARG A 238 12.31 1.58 5.33
CA ARG A 238 10.89 1.95 5.21
C ARG A 238 10.71 3.05 4.16
N ALA A 239 9.54 3.13 3.56
CA ALA A 239 9.13 3.93 2.41
C ALA A 239 9.65 3.41 1.06
N HIS A 240 8.71 3.21 0.13
CA HIS A 240 8.99 2.85 -1.25
C HIS A 240 9.20 4.09 -2.11
N SER A 241 10.05 3.96 -3.11
CA SER A 241 10.22 4.98 -4.14
C SER A 241 9.95 4.38 -5.51
N GLU A 242 9.55 5.24 -6.46
CA GLU A 242 9.31 4.83 -7.84
C GLU A 242 9.81 5.89 -8.81
N ALA A 243 10.52 5.45 -9.85
CA ALA A 243 10.80 6.24 -11.03
C ALA A 243 9.74 5.90 -12.08
N ILE A 244 8.96 6.90 -12.48
CA ILE A 244 7.80 6.73 -13.34
C ILE A 244 7.98 7.54 -14.62
N TRP A 245 7.75 6.90 -15.76
CA TRP A 245 7.64 7.51 -17.09
C TRP A 245 6.24 7.23 -17.61
N ILE A 246 5.56 8.27 -18.07
CA ILE A 246 4.23 8.15 -18.65
C ILE A 246 4.20 8.71 -20.08
N GLU A 247 3.32 8.16 -20.90
CA GLU A 247 2.92 8.72 -22.18
C GLU A 247 1.44 9.07 -22.13
N THR A 248 1.13 10.32 -22.46
CA THR A 248 -0.23 10.86 -22.48
C THR A 248 -0.78 10.99 -23.90
N GLU A 249 -2.09 11.08 -24.05
CA GLU A 249 -2.72 11.23 -25.36
C GLU A 249 -2.35 12.54 -26.04
N ARG A 250 -2.36 13.64 -25.28
CA ARG A 250 -1.82 14.95 -25.69
C ARG A 250 -0.64 15.34 -24.81
N PRO A 251 0.31 16.15 -25.30
CA PRO A 251 1.38 16.66 -24.47
C PRO A 251 0.86 17.38 -23.22
N VAL A 252 1.47 17.11 -22.07
CA VAL A 252 1.27 17.83 -20.82
C VAL A 252 2.60 18.49 -20.46
N SER A 253 2.58 19.80 -20.28
CA SER A 253 3.77 20.55 -19.90
C SER A 253 4.18 20.25 -18.46
N VAL A 254 5.46 20.46 -18.13
CA VAL A 254 5.96 20.34 -16.75
C VAL A 254 5.22 21.28 -15.79
N SER A 255 4.86 22.49 -16.25
CA SER A 255 4.12 23.44 -15.45
C SER A 255 2.71 22.94 -15.13
N GLU A 256 1.97 22.43 -16.12
CA GLU A 256 0.63 21.84 -15.90
C GLU A 256 0.71 20.64 -14.96
N ALA A 257 1.70 19.76 -15.15
CA ALA A 257 1.89 18.59 -14.29
C ALA A 257 2.21 18.97 -12.83
N ARG A 258 3.10 19.95 -12.62
CA ARG A 258 3.42 20.45 -11.26
C ARG A 258 2.21 21.09 -10.59
N GLU A 259 1.42 21.85 -11.32
CA GLU A 259 0.18 22.44 -10.83
C GLU A 259 -0.83 21.36 -10.44
N ALA A 260 -1.00 20.34 -11.28
CA ALA A 260 -1.88 19.21 -10.97
C ALA A 260 -1.42 18.45 -9.71
N PHE A 261 -0.13 18.14 -9.57
CA PHE A 261 0.40 17.50 -8.37
C PHE A 261 0.24 18.37 -7.12
N ALA A 262 0.43 19.67 -7.22
CA ALA A 262 0.31 20.58 -6.09
C ALA A 262 -1.12 20.66 -5.51
N HIS A 263 -2.14 20.36 -6.33
CA HIS A 263 -3.56 20.42 -5.94
C HIS A 263 -4.21 19.03 -5.80
N ALA A 264 -3.51 17.96 -6.16
CA ALA A 264 -4.07 16.62 -6.09
C ALA A 264 -4.25 16.14 -4.64
N LYS A 265 -5.41 15.54 -4.35
CA LYS A 265 -5.71 14.95 -3.05
C LYS A 265 -4.71 13.82 -2.75
N GLY A 266 -4.14 13.82 -1.56
CA GLY A 266 -3.19 12.79 -1.12
C GLY A 266 -1.77 12.94 -1.66
N VAL A 267 -1.49 13.98 -2.46
CA VAL A 267 -0.18 14.28 -3.04
C VAL A 267 0.45 15.50 -2.38
N VAL A 268 1.76 15.46 -2.19
CA VAL A 268 2.59 16.62 -1.84
C VAL A 268 3.70 16.75 -2.87
N LEU A 269 3.74 17.90 -3.56
CA LEU A 269 4.80 18.23 -4.50
C LEU A 269 6.04 18.76 -3.76
N GLU A 270 7.16 18.07 -3.89
CA GLU A 270 8.49 18.51 -3.45
C GLU A 270 9.45 18.48 -4.64
N ASP A 271 9.52 19.56 -5.38
CA ASP A 271 10.24 19.60 -6.66
C ASP A 271 10.94 20.93 -6.90
N ASP A 272 12.05 21.13 -6.20
CA ASP A 272 13.00 22.21 -6.41
C ASP A 272 14.42 21.65 -6.56
N PRO A 273 14.77 21.15 -7.77
CA PRO A 273 16.06 20.52 -8.02
C PRO A 273 17.26 21.46 -7.84
N GLU A 274 17.09 22.76 -8.04
CA GLU A 274 18.16 23.76 -7.88
C GLU A 274 18.61 23.84 -6.41
N ASN A 275 17.65 23.75 -5.48
CA ASN A 275 17.92 23.71 -4.04
C ASN A 275 17.98 22.29 -3.50
N ARG A 276 18.03 21.26 -4.34
CA ARG A 276 18.09 19.84 -3.94
C ARG A 276 16.90 19.39 -3.10
N VAL A 277 15.72 19.96 -3.36
CA VAL A 277 14.46 19.56 -2.70
C VAL A 277 13.72 18.58 -3.59
N TYR A 278 13.69 17.34 -3.15
CA TYR A 278 12.94 16.25 -3.75
C TYR A 278 12.71 15.14 -2.71
N PRO A 279 11.66 14.32 -2.83
CA PRO A 279 11.34 13.34 -1.81
C PRO A 279 12.35 12.17 -1.79
N MET A 280 12.72 11.75 -0.57
CA MET A 280 13.58 10.60 -0.32
C MET A 280 12.99 9.72 0.79
N PRO A 281 13.15 8.38 0.72
CA PRO A 281 12.51 7.47 1.68
C PRO A 281 12.89 7.76 3.14
N LEU A 282 14.12 8.17 3.41
CA LEU A 282 14.58 8.48 4.77
C LEU A 282 13.73 9.57 5.45
N ASN A 283 13.30 10.58 4.68
CA ASN A 283 12.60 11.74 5.21
C ASN A 283 11.07 11.58 5.15
N LYS A 284 10.56 10.58 4.41
CA LYS A 284 9.12 10.40 4.14
C LYS A 284 8.53 9.18 4.83
N ALA A 285 9.35 8.33 5.42
CA ALA A 285 8.88 7.25 6.26
C ALA A 285 8.04 7.79 7.44
N GLY A 286 6.88 7.18 7.67
CA GLY A 286 5.93 7.56 8.72
C GLY A 286 4.95 8.68 8.34
N ASN A 287 5.05 9.27 7.17
CA ASN A 287 4.12 10.31 6.69
C ASN A 287 2.97 9.73 5.85
N ASP A 288 1.86 10.46 5.79
CA ASP A 288 0.64 10.04 5.10
C ASP A 288 0.67 10.21 3.57
N PRO A 289 1.18 11.34 3.01
CA PRO A 289 1.05 11.63 1.60
C PRO A 289 1.90 10.75 0.68
N VAL A 290 1.51 10.72 -0.59
CA VAL A 290 2.40 10.39 -1.70
C VAL A 290 3.17 11.66 -2.09
N TYR A 291 4.47 11.64 -1.95
CA TYR A 291 5.34 12.74 -2.32
C TYR A 291 5.78 12.59 -3.77
N VAL A 292 5.69 13.67 -4.53
CA VAL A 292 6.09 13.70 -5.94
C VAL A 292 7.18 14.76 -6.13
N GLY A 293 8.19 14.44 -6.93
CA GLY A 293 9.25 15.36 -7.30
C GLY A 293 9.95 14.91 -8.59
N ARG A 294 11.00 15.63 -8.98
CA ARG A 294 11.76 15.38 -10.20
C ARG A 294 10.89 15.36 -11.46
N VAL A 295 9.85 16.21 -11.49
CA VAL A 295 8.92 16.36 -12.62
C VAL A 295 9.62 17.02 -13.81
N ARG A 296 9.64 16.31 -14.96
CA ARG A 296 10.33 16.77 -16.16
C ARG A 296 9.71 16.16 -17.42
N SER A 297 9.89 16.83 -18.55
CA SER A 297 9.55 16.26 -19.85
C SER A 297 10.42 15.05 -20.15
N ASP A 298 9.85 14.04 -20.78
CA ASP A 298 10.63 12.94 -21.35
C ASP A 298 11.31 13.42 -22.64
N ILE A 299 12.64 13.43 -22.65
CA ILE A 299 13.42 13.89 -23.82
C ILE A 299 13.32 12.95 -25.04
N SER A 300 12.81 11.74 -24.82
CA SER A 300 12.66 10.72 -25.87
C SER A 300 11.25 10.64 -26.45
N ASN A 301 10.26 11.27 -25.80
CA ASN A 301 8.85 11.21 -26.21
C ASN A 301 8.17 12.59 -26.00
N PRO A 302 7.69 13.26 -27.07
CA PRO A 302 7.06 14.58 -26.95
C PRO A 302 5.77 14.59 -26.13
N ASN A 303 5.11 13.43 -25.96
CA ASN A 303 3.94 13.25 -25.12
C ASN A 303 4.29 12.65 -23.75
N GLY A 304 5.57 12.59 -23.42
CA GLY A 304 6.09 11.92 -22.24
C GLY A 304 6.40 12.87 -21.10
N LEU A 305 6.13 12.39 -19.89
CA LEU A 305 6.58 12.98 -18.63
C LEU A 305 7.30 11.94 -17.80
N SER A 306 8.27 12.42 -17.00
CA SER A 306 8.93 11.59 -15.97
C SER A 306 8.84 12.27 -14.64
N PHE A 307 8.63 11.50 -13.58
CA PHE A 307 8.62 11.99 -12.20
C PHE A 307 9.04 10.88 -11.23
N TRP A 308 9.26 11.27 -10.00
CA TRP A 308 9.69 10.42 -8.91
C TRP A 308 8.65 10.49 -7.80
N THR A 309 8.27 9.34 -7.24
CA THR A 309 7.38 9.28 -6.07
C THR A 309 8.06 8.61 -4.89
N VAL A 310 7.66 9.01 -3.69
CA VAL A 310 8.00 8.35 -2.43
C VAL A 310 6.77 8.30 -1.55
N SER A 311 6.47 7.13 -0.98
CA SER A 311 5.39 6.97 -0.01
C SER A 311 5.69 5.88 1.00
N ASP A 312 5.13 6.02 2.20
CA ASP A 312 5.24 4.99 3.23
C ASP A 312 4.30 3.83 2.94
N GLN A 313 4.88 2.70 2.55
CA GLN A 313 4.12 1.52 2.12
C GLN A 313 3.40 0.78 3.24
N ILE A 314 3.75 1.01 4.51
CA ILE A 314 3.00 0.46 5.66
C ILE A 314 1.83 1.37 6.00
N LYS A 315 1.99 2.69 5.81
CA LYS A 315 0.97 3.72 6.01
C LYS A 315 0.07 3.83 4.78
N LYS A 316 0.37 4.75 3.85
CA LYS A 316 -0.45 4.97 2.64
C LYS A 316 -0.56 3.72 1.76
N GLY A 317 0.51 2.95 1.66
CA GLY A 317 0.51 1.70 0.89
C GLY A 317 -0.28 0.54 1.53
N ALA A 318 -0.78 0.69 2.76
CA ALA A 318 -1.46 -0.38 3.49
C ALA A 318 -2.51 0.14 4.48
N ALA A 319 -2.12 0.36 5.75
CA ALA A 319 -3.05 0.66 6.83
C ALA A 319 -3.84 1.95 6.61
N LEU A 320 -3.17 3.02 6.19
CA LEU A 320 -3.83 4.30 5.98
C LEU A 320 -4.83 4.25 4.83
N ASN A 321 -4.47 3.64 3.69
CA ASN A 321 -5.41 3.53 2.57
C ASN A 321 -6.67 2.75 2.97
N ALA A 322 -6.52 1.67 3.73
CA ALA A 322 -7.66 0.90 4.22
C ALA A 322 -8.53 1.71 5.21
N VAL A 323 -7.93 2.49 6.10
CA VAL A 323 -8.66 3.39 7.00
C VAL A 323 -9.36 4.49 6.22
N GLN A 324 -8.70 5.08 5.21
CA GLN A 324 -9.31 6.08 4.33
C GLN A 324 -10.48 5.52 3.52
N ILE A 325 -10.47 4.24 3.12
CA ILE A 325 -11.64 3.57 2.52
C ILE A 325 -12.81 3.57 3.51
N ALA A 326 -12.54 3.23 4.78
CA ALA A 326 -13.58 3.25 5.81
C ALA A 326 -14.11 4.67 6.08
N GLU A 327 -13.22 5.67 6.16
CA GLU A 327 -13.62 7.08 6.30
C GLU A 327 -14.47 7.54 5.11
N TYR A 328 -14.07 7.20 3.89
CA TYR A 328 -14.82 7.53 2.68
C TYR A 328 -16.25 6.98 2.71
N LEU A 329 -16.41 5.73 3.17
CA LEU A 329 -17.73 5.12 3.36
C LEU A 329 -18.55 5.90 4.40
N LEU A 330 -17.96 6.30 5.52
CA LEU A 330 -18.66 7.03 6.59
C LEU A 330 -19.07 8.43 6.14
N GLU A 331 -18.20 9.14 5.45
CA GLU A 331 -18.43 10.52 4.99
C GLU A 331 -19.49 10.61 3.87
N HIS A 332 -19.61 9.57 3.03
CA HIS A 332 -20.49 9.55 1.87
C HIS A 332 -21.70 8.60 2.03
N SER A 333 -21.86 7.94 3.20
CA SER A 333 -23.08 7.20 3.51
C SER A 333 -24.24 8.18 3.67
N LYS A 334 -25.24 8.08 2.77
CA LYS A 334 -26.46 8.89 2.81
C LYS A 334 -27.47 8.32 3.81
#